data_a459859952e720353f2c9f98e2ad2d92
#
_entry.id   a459859952e720353f2c9f98e2ad2d92
#
_cell.length_a   1.000
_cell.length_b   1.000
_cell.length_c   1.000
_cell.angle_alpha   90.00
_cell.angle_beta   90.00
_cell.angle_gamma   90.00
#
_symmetry.space_group_name_H-M   'P 1'
#
loop_
_entity.id
_entity.type
_entity.pdbx_description
1 polymer ?
#
loop_
_entity_poly.entity_id
_entity_poly.type
_entity_poly.pdbx_seq_one_letter_code
_entity_poly.pdbx_strand_id
1 'polypeptide(L)'
;MKGIGGFMYYVYRFLDKSQNVIYVGKSKQDLEVRFAGHLHLPNECYAMVHKIQFISCKTESDMSIKEIYYINKYKSTEHYFFNLLDTTEIPKSVEFNDKWKMYRGPLPAHFSRSINFKKGYTTQKEVRYNKDGSVDKRKVNKEKGVSDYVEGFDAKEVDLIINYLIDEINNAENNNQEQIRFRNLIMFVLGINLPLKPSEFLSLKYGELFDNKDKPKAYELTLGRYQQDEIISIPLKSNVKVLLSAYRKKYGLSYKDNSEDAMFLSRKHQIVTLAAWGRILSVSSEAVNIKKNIGAESLRKTYGLNIYKNSRNKMKSLLFLGELWGQVREAKLIRYLGLTDDNIDFDYYLGEAFSLGNVDLKKIKCLK
;
A
#
# COMPACT_ATOMS: atom_id res chain seq x y z
N MET A 1 13.80 -18.52 44.74
CA MET A 1 14.12 -17.12 44.44
C MET A 1 13.87 -16.88 42.95
N LYS A 2 12.77 -16.23 42.58
CA LYS A 2 12.49 -15.80 41.21
C LYS A 2 13.30 -14.54 40.96
N GLY A 3 14.35 -14.64 40.12
CA GLY A 3 15.19 -13.52 39.77
C GLY A 3 14.42 -12.48 38.96
N ILE A 4 14.66 -11.24 39.28
CA ILE A 4 14.20 -10.00 38.63
C ILE A 4 14.45 -10.12 37.13
N GLY A 5 13.39 -10.03 36.33
CA GLY A 5 13.41 -10.23 34.88
C GLY A 5 14.26 -9.16 34.16
N GLY A 6 15.53 -9.47 33.94
CA GLY A 6 16.36 -8.73 33.01
C GLY A 6 15.87 -8.99 31.57
N PHE A 7 15.71 -7.95 30.79
CA PHE A 7 15.39 -8.07 29.35
C PHE A 7 16.47 -8.93 28.68
N MET A 8 16.06 -10.05 28.07
CA MET A 8 16.95 -10.90 27.30
C MET A 8 16.82 -10.55 25.82
N TYR A 9 17.93 -10.22 25.19
CA TYR A 9 17.99 -9.85 23.79
C TYR A 9 18.62 -10.99 22.99
N TYR A 10 17.96 -11.42 21.92
CA TYR A 10 18.42 -12.51 21.09
C TYR A 10 18.41 -12.14 19.60
N VAL A 11 19.43 -12.60 18.87
CA VAL A 11 19.35 -12.78 17.42
C VAL A 11 19.31 -14.26 17.14
N TYR A 12 18.43 -14.71 16.26
CA TYR A 12 18.26 -16.11 15.91
C TYR A 12 18.24 -16.28 14.39
N ARG A 13 18.57 -17.50 13.95
CA ARG A 13 18.54 -17.85 12.53
C ARG A 13 17.93 -19.23 12.34
N PHE A 14 17.22 -19.38 11.23
CA PHE A 14 16.67 -20.66 10.79
C PHE A 14 17.58 -21.25 9.73
N LEU A 15 17.82 -22.55 9.82
CA LEU A 15 18.64 -23.31 8.89
C LEU A 15 17.81 -24.42 8.27
N ASP A 16 18.02 -24.64 6.96
CA ASP A 16 17.46 -25.78 6.24
C ASP A 16 18.23 -27.09 6.52
N LYS A 17 17.85 -28.20 5.85
CA LYS A 17 18.51 -29.50 5.97
C LYS A 17 19.97 -29.46 5.51
N SER A 18 20.29 -28.61 4.55
CA SER A 18 21.65 -28.44 4.02
C SER A 18 22.50 -27.46 4.83
N GLN A 19 22.00 -26.99 5.97
CA GLN A 19 22.63 -26.03 6.90
C GLN A 19 22.74 -24.60 6.31
N ASN A 20 22.01 -24.28 5.25
CA ASN A 20 21.91 -22.92 4.74
C ASN A 20 21.05 -22.07 5.67
N VAL A 21 21.43 -20.82 5.88
CA VAL A 21 20.62 -19.87 6.65
C VAL A 21 19.51 -19.34 5.74
N ILE A 22 18.27 -19.64 6.10
CA ILE A 22 17.07 -19.25 5.33
C ILE A 22 16.34 -18.05 5.93
N TYR A 23 16.62 -17.70 7.19
CA TYR A 23 16.02 -16.53 7.84
C TYR A 23 16.85 -16.10 9.05
N VAL A 24 16.92 -14.79 9.31
CA VAL A 24 17.48 -14.18 10.52
C VAL A 24 16.43 -13.28 11.17
N GLY A 25 16.30 -13.31 12.48
CA GLY A 25 15.38 -12.46 13.22
C GLY A 25 15.90 -12.12 14.60
N LYS A 26 15.21 -11.19 15.28
CA LYS A 26 15.53 -10.76 16.65
C LYS A 26 14.36 -10.92 17.61
N SER A 27 14.65 -10.98 18.90
CA SER A 27 13.65 -11.05 19.96
C SER A 27 14.11 -10.34 21.22
N LYS A 28 13.17 -9.59 21.84
CA LYS A 28 13.26 -9.06 23.20
C LYS A 28 12.55 -9.95 24.22
N GLN A 29 12.01 -11.07 23.77
CA GLN A 29 11.26 -12.02 24.57
C GLN A 29 12.02 -13.33 24.61
N ASP A 30 11.65 -14.20 25.54
CA ASP A 30 12.07 -15.59 25.51
C ASP A 30 11.80 -16.21 24.15
N LEU A 31 12.72 -17.05 23.66
CA LEU A 31 12.64 -17.60 22.31
C LEU A 31 11.45 -18.54 22.13
N GLU A 32 11.01 -19.24 23.18
CA GLU A 32 9.81 -20.08 23.12
C GLU A 32 8.57 -19.24 22.87
N VAL A 33 8.39 -18.14 23.62
CA VAL A 33 7.30 -17.18 23.44
C VAL A 33 7.38 -16.53 22.06
N ARG A 34 8.59 -16.16 21.62
CA ARG A 34 8.81 -15.56 20.31
C ARG A 34 8.40 -16.50 19.18
N PHE A 35 8.75 -17.77 19.25
CA PHE A 35 8.43 -18.74 18.21
C PHE A 35 6.96 -19.12 18.21
N ALA A 36 6.29 -19.15 19.36
CA ALA A 36 4.85 -19.36 19.44
C ALA A 36 4.07 -18.28 18.66
N GLY A 37 4.50 -17.02 18.74
CA GLY A 37 3.91 -15.89 18.02
C GLY A 37 4.52 -15.57 16.64
N HIS A 38 5.43 -16.44 16.14
CA HIS A 38 6.15 -16.17 14.90
C HIS A 38 5.37 -16.65 13.67
N LEU A 39 4.34 -15.92 13.27
CA LEU A 39 3.39 -16.32 12.22
C LEU A 39 3.48 -15.45 10.94
N HIS A 40 4.46 -14.56 10.84
CA HIS A 40 4.53 -13.56 9.77
C HIS A 40 5.32 -14.00 8.53
N LEU A 41 5.97 -15.15 8.58
CA LEU A 41 6.69 -15.70 7.43
C LEU A 41 5.79 -16.62 6.59
N PRO A 42 6.13 -16.84 5.31
CA PRO A 42 5.46 -17.82 4.47
C PRO A 42 5.54 -19.24 5.08
N ASN A 43 4.53 -20.05 4.87
CA ASN A 43 4.48 -21.43 5.34
C ASN A 43 5.66 -22.26 4.83
N GLU A 44 6.15 -21.96 3.64
CA GLU A 44 7.31 -22.57 3.01
C GLU A 44 8.57 -22.40 3.87
N CYS A 45 8.75 -21.20 4.45
CA CYS A 45 9.86 -20.94 5.34
C CYS A 45 9.84 -21.89 6.54
N TYR A 46 8.71 -21.99 7.24
CA TYR A 46 8.57 -22.86 8.41
C TYR A 46 8.77 -24.34 8.07
N ALA A 47 8.31 -24.77 6.91
CA ALA A 47 8.49 -26.15 6.44
C ALA A 47 9.94 -26.49 6.11
N MET A 48 10.74 -25.52 5.73
CA MET A 48 12.17 -25.68 5.43
C MET A 48 13.04 -25.67 6.69
N VAL A 49 12.54 -25.17 7.84
CA VAL A 49 13.34 -25.09 9.07
C VAL A 49 13.70 -26.49 9.57
N HIS A 50 14.98 -26.78 9.56
CA HIS A 50 15.55 -28.01 10.15
C HIS A 50 16.20 -27.77 11.50
N LYS A 51 16.86 -26.61 11.66
CA LYS A 51 17.51 -26.21 12.91
C LYS A 51 17.30 -24.72 13.18
N ILE A 52 17.29 -24.37 14.46
CA ILE A 52 17.26 -22.97 14.90
C ILE A 52 18.51 -22.75 15.77
N GLN A 53 19.20 -21.66 15.50
CA GLN A 53 20.34 -21.21 16.29
C GLN A 53 20.12 -19.80 16.78
N PHE A 54 20.72 -19.42 17.89
CA PHE A 54 20.62 -18.10 18.47
C PHE A 54 21.90 -17.64 19.13
N ILE A 55 22.04 -16.34 19.30
CA ILE A 55 23.03 -15.67 20.12
C ILE A 55 22.32 -14.73 21.11
N SER A 56 22.88 -14.61 22.31
CA SER A 56 22.40 -13.65 23.32
C SER A 56 23.15 -12.34 23.16
N CYS A 57 22.44 -11.23 23.16
CA CYS A 57 22.96 -9.87 23.06
C CYS A 57 22.86 -9.16 24.39
N LYS A 58 23.79 -8.23 24.68
CA LYS A 58 23.83 -7.51 25.94
C LYS A 58 22.84 -6.37 25.99
N THR A 59 22.59 -5.73 24.85
CA THR A 59 21.70 -4.58 24.71
C THR A 59 20.79 -4.72 23.50
N GLU A 60 19.75 -3.93 23.44
CA GLU A 60 18.86 -3.84 22.29
C GLU A 60 19.59 -3.34 21.03
N SER A 61 20.50 -2.38 21.20
CA SER A 61 21.32 -1.85 20.10
C SER A 61 22.25 -2.93 19.54
N ASP A 62 22.92 -3.72 20.40
CA ASP A 62 23.76 -4.87 19.98
C ASP A 62 22.93 -5.89 19.20
N MET A 63 21.73 -6.23 19.69
CA MET A 63 20.80 -7.11 19.00
C MET A 63 20.41 -6.58 17.62
N SER A 64 20.09 -5.29 17.50
CA SER A 64 19.63 -4.69 16.24
C SER A 64 20.75 -4.60 15.21
N ILE A 65 21.97 -4.23 15.63
CA ILE A 65 23.15 -4.18 14.76
C ILE A 65 23.51 -5.58 14.26
N LYS A 66 23.50 -6.57 15.14
CA LYS A 66 23.81 -7.96 14.78
C LYS A 66 22.75 -8.57 13.85
N GLU A 67 21.46 -8.29 14.06
CA GLU A 67 20.43 -8.74 13.14
C GLU A 67 20.71 -8.22 11.73
N ILE A 68 20.93 -6.90 11.57
CA ILE A 68 21.24 -6.26 10.29
C ILE A 68 22.50 -6.87 9.66
N TYR A 69 23.58 -7.02 10.45
CA TYR A 69 24.81 -7.63 9.99
C TYR A 69 24.60 -9.04 9.44
N TYR A 70 23.89 -9.90 10.17
CA TYR A 70 23.69 -11.29 9.76
C TYR A 70 22.69 -11.41 8.60
N ILE A 71 21.70 -10.53 8.49
CA ILE A 71 20.83 -10.45 7.30
C ILE A 71 21.70 -10.17 6.07
N ASN A 72 22.56 -9.15 6.12
CA ASN A 72 23.42 -8.81 4.98
C ASN A 72 24.44 -9.90 4.67
N LYS A 73 25.03 -10.51 5.71
CA LYS A 73 26.00 -11.59 5.53
C LYS A 73 25.43 -12.80 4.78
N TYR A 74 24.13 -13.12 5.01
CA TYR A 74 23.49 -14.30 4.43
C TYR A 74 22.65 -13.99 3.19
N LYS A 75 22.29 -12.73 2.94
CA LYS A 75 21.53 -12.28 1.76
C LYS A 75 22.25 -12.58 0.43
N SER A 76 23.57 -12.58 0.44
CA SER A 76 24.41 -12.79 -0.75
C SER A 76 24.63 -14.26 -1.12
N THR A 77 24.08 -15.22 -0.39
CA THR A 77 24.18 -16.64 -0.72
C THR A 77 23.11 -17.01 -1.76
N GLU A 78 23.47 -17.88 -2.72
CA GLU A 78 22.61 -18.31 -3.85
C GLU A 78 21.38 -19.14 -3.43
N HIS A 79 21.04 -19.17 -2.12
CA HIS A 79 19.97 -19.97 -1.56
C HIS A 79 18.75 -19.15 -1.17
N TYR A 80 17.58 -19.77 -1.06
CA TYR A 80 16.35 -19.14 -0.59
C TYR A 80 16.57 -18.46 0.75
N PHE A 81 16.31 -17.15 0.82
CA PHE A 81 16.44 -16.34 2.00
C PHE A 81 15.15 -15.54 2.23
N PHE A 82 14.47 -15.78 3.36
CA PHE A 82 13.13 -15.24 3.62
C PHE A 82 13.13 -13.88 4.33
N ASN A 83 14.27 -13.27 4.57
CA ASN A 83 14.32 -11.91 5.06
C ASN A 83 13.98 -10.94 3.94
N LEU A 84 12.90 -10.19 4.16
CA LEU A 84 12.40 -9.21 3.21
C LEU A 84 12.91 -7.79 3.50
N LEU A 85 13.64 -7.59 4.61
CA LEU A 85 14.26 -6.31 4.94
C LEU A 85 15.46 -6.09 4.03
N ASP A 86 15.39 -5.02 3.27
CA ASP A 86 16.55 -4.47 2.63
C ASP A 86 17.34 -3.71 3.70
N THR A 87 18.47 -4.29 4.05
CA THR A 87 19.38 -3.68 5.00
C THR A 87 20.45 -2.95 4.20
N THR A 88 20.63 -1.66 4.51
CA THR A 88 21.75 -0.87 3.99
C THR A 88 23.06 -1.60 4.24
N GLU A 89 24.00 -1.49 3.32
CA GLU A 89 25.32 -2.10 3.44
C GLU A 89 25.96 -1.73 4.79
N ILE A 90 26.40 -2.74 5.52
CA ILE A 90 27.17 -2.52 6.73
C ILE A 90 28.61 -2.17 6.32
N PRO A 91 29.25 -1.16 6.96
CA PRO A 91 30.65 -0.88 6.73
C PRO A 91 31.49 -2.16 6.83
N LYS A 92 32.33 -2.44 5.86
CA LYS A 92 33.20 -3.65 5.79
C LYS A 92 34.12 -3.80 7.00
N SER A 93 34.25 -2.78 7.83
CA SER A 93 35.06 -2.75 9.06
C SER A 93 34.40 -3.41 10.28
N VAL A 94 33.13 -3.84 10.18
CA VAL A 94 32.43 -4.46 11.30
C VAL A 94 32.26 -5.95 11.03
N GLU A 95 33.03 -6.79 11.73
CA GLU A 95 32.87 -8.25 11.70
C GLU A 95 32.46 -8.74 13.08
N PHE A 96 31.40 -9.57 13.13
CA PHE A 96 30.98 -10.26 14.33
C PHE A 96 31.37 -11.74 14.24
N ASN A 97 32.05 -12.23 15.27
CA ASN A 97 32.48 -13.61 15.38
C ASN A 97 31.70 -14.33 16.51
N ASP A 98 30.36 -14.25 16.41
CA ASP A 98 29.48 -14.80 17.44
C ASP A 98 29.42 -16.32 17.40
N LYS A 99 29.43 -16.95 18.59
CA LYS A 99 29.21 -18.39 18.75
C LYS A 99 27.72 -18.69 18.83
N TRP A 100 27.16 -19.24 17.77
CA TRP A 100 25.75 -19.61 17.69
C TRP A 100 25.44 -20.82 18.56
N LYS A 101 24.41 -20.69 19.41
CA LYS A 101 23.91 -21.78 20.25
C LYS A 101 22.72 -22.43 19.57
N MET A 102 22.59 -23.79 19.75
CA MET A 102 21.42 -24.51 19.24
C MET A 102 20.22 -24.27 20.14
N TYR A 103 19.08 -23.90 19.57
CA TYR A 103 17.81 -23.88 20.28
C TYR A 103 17.31 -25.32 20.46
N ARG A 104 16.97 -25.69 21.69
CA ARG A 104 16.51 -27.04 22.07
C ARG A 104 15.13 -27.04 22.74
N GLY A 105 14.45 -25.89 22.77
CA GLY A 105 13.11 -25.77 23.32
C GLY A 105 12.02 -26.32 22.38
N PRO A 106 10.76 -26.38 22.85
CA PRO A 106 9.64 -26.84 22.06
C PRO A 106 9.39 -25.92 20.87
N LEU A 107 9.08 -26.51 19.72
CA LEU A 107 8.68 -25.77 18.53
C LEU A 107 7.17 -25.83 18.36
N PRO A 108 6.49 -24.70 18.07
CA PRO A 108 5.07 -24.66 17.78
C PRO A 108 4.71 -25.51 16.55
N ALA A 109 3.47 -26.00 16.49
CA ALA A 109 2.98 -26.90 15.45
C ALA A 109 3.17 -26.40 14.01
N HIS A 110 3.23 -25.08 13.78
CA HIS A 110 3.45 -24.52 12.44
C HIS A 110 4.89 -24.75 11.91
N PHE A 111 5.87 -25.09 12.77
CA PHE A 111 7.22 -25.51 12.34
C PHE A 111 7.29 -26.99 11.94
N SER A 112 6.28 -27.79 12.31
CA SER A 112 6.23 -29.22 12.03
C SER A 112 5.25 -29.60 10.92
N ARG A 113 4.60 -28.62 10.28
CA ARG A 113 3.75 -28.89 9.11
C ARG A 113 4.64 -29.35 7.97
N SER A 114 4.78 -30.66 7.82
CA SER A 114 5.25 -31.26 6.57
C SER A 114 4.29 -30.79 5.48
N ILE A 115 4.73 -29.83 4.69
CA ILE A 115 4.09 -29.60 3.40
C ILE A 115 4.36 -30.90 2.65
N ASN A 116 3.32 -31.69 2.37
CA ASN A 116 3.38 -32.69 1.34
C ASN A 116 3.72 -31.92 0.07
N PHE A 117 5.00 -31.83 -0.25
CA PHE A 117 5.48 -31.50 -1.56
C PHE A 117 4.94 -32.61 -2.47
N LYS A 118 3.73 -32.47 -2.99
CA LYS A 118 3.34 -33.14 -4.19
C LYS A 118 4.43 -32.80 -5.19
N LYS A 119 5.23 -33.79 -5.56
CA LYS A 119 6.22 -33.71 -6.63
C LYS A 119 5.66 -32.86 -7.75
N GLY A 120 6.40 -31.81 -8.12
CA GLY A 120 6.12 -31.04 -9.31
C GLY A 120 5.44 -29.71 -9.06
N TYR A 121 6.15 -28.72 -8.46
CA TYR A 121 6.06 -27.38 -8.97
C TYR A 121 6.91 -27.30 -10.24
N THR A 122 6.54 -28.08 -11.23
CA THR A 122 6.76 -27.68 -12.60
C THR A 122 5.69 -26.63 -12.86
N THR A 123 6.11 -25.44 -13.20
CA THR A 123 5.31 -24.34 -13.75
C THR A 123 4.77 -24.74 -15.15
N GLN A 124 4.09 -25.87 -15.25
CA GLN A 124 3.22 -26.17 -16.39
C GLN A 124 1.82 -25.76 -15.98
N LYS A 125 1.41 -24.59 -16.49
CA LYS A 125 0.01 -24.17 -16.48
C LYS A 125 -0.81 -25.35 -17.01
N GLU A 126 -1.63 -25.98 -16.16
CA GLU A 126 -2.74 -26.79 -16.65
C GLU A 126 -3.70 -25.82 -17.34
N VAL A 127 -3.54 -25.73 -18.64
CA VAL A 127 -4.51 -25.04 -19.51
C VAL A 127 -5.76 -25.89 -19.51
N ARG A 128 -6.81 -25.45 -18.81
CA ARG A 128 -8.11 -26.10 -18.85
C ARG A 128 -8.85 -25.65 -20.09
N TYR A 129 -9.32 -26.62 -20.84
CA TYR A 129 -10.12 -26.40 -22.03
C TYR A 129 -11.61 -26.55 -21.70
N ASN A 130 -12.43 -25.71 -22.29
CA ASN A 130 -13.87 -25.86 -22.28
C ASN A 130 -14.25 -27.15 -23.08
N LYS A 131 -15.52 -27.64 -22.96
CA LYS A 131 -16.00 -28.80 -23.66
C LYS A 131 -15.91 -28.68 -25.19
N ASP A 132 -15.77 -27.49 -25.72
CA ASP A 132 -15.61 -27.15 -27.14
C ASP A 132 -14.15 -27.06 -27.60
N GLY A 133 -13.17 -27.39 -26.72
CA GLY A 133 -11.73 -27.29 -27.00
C GLY A 133 -11.13 -25.91 -26.89
N SER A 134 -11.90 -24.89 -26.58
CA SER A 134 -11.39 -23.53 -26.33
C SER A 134 -10.78 -23.39 -24.93
N VAL A 135 -9.79 -22.49 -24.79
CA VAL A 135 -9.14 -22.21 -23.50
C VAL A 135 -10.12 -21.52 -22.55
N ASP A 136 -10.39 -22.11 -21.38
CA ASP A 136 -11.22 -21.48 -20.33
C ASP A 136 -10.52 -20.28 -19.73
N LYS A 137 -10.75 -19.10 -20.28
CA LYS A 137 -10.18 -17.82 -19.82
C LYS A 137 -10.61 -17.42 -18.41
N ARG A 138 -11.63 -18.08 -17.81
CA ARG A 138 -12.15 -17.72 -16.47
C ARG A 138 -11.32 -18.29 -15.33
N LYS A 139 -10.39 -19.22 -15.60
CA LYS A 139 -9.54 -19.90 -14.60
C LYS A 139 -8.07 -19.95 -14.99
N VAL A 140 -7.58 -19.00 -15.77
CA VAL A 140 -6.14 -18.75 -15.81
C VAL A 140 -5.81 -18.23 -14.43
N ASN A 141 -5.39 -19.14 -13.52
CA ASN A 141 -4.78 -18.70 -12.27
C ASN A 141 -3.64 -17.76 -12.65
N LYS A 142 -3.83 -16.47 -12.37
CA LYS A 142 -2.72 -15.52 -12.38
C LYS A 142 -1.58 -16.19 -11.61
N GLU A 143 -0.40 -16.23 -12.17
CA GLU A 143 0.79 -16.71 -11.48
C GLU A 143 0.81 -16.07 -10.11
N LYS A 144 0.80 -16.88 -9.04
CA LYS A 144 1.02 -16.39 -7.68
C LYS A 144 2.47 -15.90 -7.62
N GLY A 145 2.70 -14.66 -7.99
CA GLY A 145 4.04 -14.09 -8.07
C GLY A 145 4.11 -12.87 -8.98
N VAL A 146 3.27 -12.76 -10.01
CA VAL A 146 2.95 -11.46 -10.60
C VAL A 146 1.91 -10.87 -9.68
N SER A 147 2.36 -10.03 -8.77
CA SER A 147 1.54 -9.38 -7.77
C SER A 147 0.34 -8.73 -8.45
N ASP A 148 -0.82 -8.80 -7.81
CA ASP A 148 -1.91 -7.84 -7.99
C ASP A 148 -1.45 -6.42 -7.59
N TYR A 149 -0.17 -6.12 -7.90
CA TYR A 149 0.47 -4.85 -7.61
C TYR A 149 -0.15 -3.80 -8.53
N VAL A 150 -1.09 -3.10 -7.95
CA VAL A 150 -1.70 -1.94 -8.59
C VAL A 150 -0.69 -0.79 -8.55
N GLU A 151 -0.51 -0.12 -9.68
CA GLU A 151 0.42 1.01 -9.81
C GLU A 151 -0.28 2.35 -9.61
N GLY A 152 0.48 3.39 -9.23
CA GLY A 152 0.01 4.77 -9.20
C GLY A 152 0.29 5.47 -10.52
N PHE A 153 -0.42 6.58 -10.74
CA PHE A 153 -0.23 7.46 -11.91
C PHE A 153 0.93 8.43 -11.69
N ASP A 154 1.66 8.74 -12.73
CA ASP A 154 2.52 9.91 -12.78
C ASP A 154 1.75 11.18 -13.20
N ALA A 155 2.42 12.35 -13.18
CA ALA A 155 1.76 13.62 -13.47
C ALA A 155 1.22 13.70 -14.91
N LYS A 156 1.93 13.14 -15.90
CA LYS A 156 1.48 13.13 -17.31
C LYS A 156 0.28 12.22 -17.49
N GLU A 157 0.30 11.06 -16.85
CA GLU A 157 -0.82 10.12 -16.89
C GLU A 157 -2.06 10.71 -16.21
N VAL A 158 -1.88 11.45 -15.10
CA VAL A 158 -2.98 12.18 -14.44
C VAL A 158 -3.63 13.16 -15.40
N ASP A 159 -2.83 13.97 -16.12
CA ASP A 159 -3.35 14.95 -17.09
C ASP A 159 -4.09 14.26 -18.26
N LEU A 160 -3.57 13.12 -18.76
CA LEU A 160 -4.24 12.33 -19.79
C LEU A 160 -5.60 11.81 -19.33
N ILE A 161 -5.68 11.24 -18.13
CA ILE A 161 -6.94 10.73 -17.56
C ILE A 161 -7.94 11.89 -17.35
N ILE A 162 -7.50 13.04 -16.86
CA ILE A 162 -8.36 14.20 -16.66
C ILE A 162 -8.93 14.67 -17.98
N ASN A 163 -8.12 14.83 -19.02
CA ASN A 163 -8.58 15.24 -20.34
C ASN A 163 -9.60 14.24 -20.90
N TYR A 164 -9.32 12.95 -20.80
CA TYR A 164 -10.25 11.90 -21.21
C TYR A 164 -11.60 12.00 -20.46
N LEU A 165 -11.57 12.18 -19.13
CA LEU A 165 -12.78 12.30 -18.33
C LEU A 165 -13.57 13.58 -18.66
N ILE A 166 -12.89 14.68 -19.03
CA ILE A 166 -13.54 15.90 -19.54
C ILE A 166 -14.21 15.64 -20.88
N ASP A 167 -13.54 14.94 -21.79
CA ASP A 167 -14.12 14.59 -23.09
C ASP A 167 -15.33 13.67 -22.92
N GLU A 168 -15.28 12.72 -21.99
CA GLU A 168 -16.42 11.88 -21.62
C GLU A 168 -17.62 12.73 -21.16
N ILE A 169 -17.40 13.75 -20.31
CA ILE A 169 -18.46 14.65 -19.87
C ILE A 169 -19.06 15.40 -21.07
N ASN A 170 -18.20 15.96 -21.94
CA ASN A 170 -18.61 16.74 -23.10
C ASN A 170 -19.38 15.93 -24.17
N ASN A 171 -19.16 14.63 -24.19
CA ASN A 171 -19.81 13.67 -25.08
C ASN A 171 -20.99 12.94 -24.42
N ALA A 172 -21.53 13.46 -23.32
CA ALA A 172 -22.70 12.89 -22.67
C ALA A 172 -23.97 13.15 -23.50
N GLU A 173 -24.76 12.12 -23.68
CA GLU A 173 -26.00 12.18 -24.46
C GLU A 173 -27.18 12.80 -23.69
N ASN A 174 -27.09 12.77 -22.36
CA ASN A 174 -28.15 13.30 -21.47
C ASN A 174 -27.57 13.70 -20.10
N ASN A 175 -28.37 14.49 -19.37
CA ASN A 175 -27.98 15.03 -18.06
C ASN A 175 -27.57 13.96 -17.05
N ASN A 176 -28.19 12.78 -17.06
CA ASN A 176 -27.83 11.70 -16.12
C ASN A 176 -26.45 11.12 -16.44
N GLN A 177 -26.11 10.93 -17.71
CA GLN A 177 -24.78 10.51 -18.11
C GLN A 177 -23.75 11.59 -17.80
N GLU A 178 -24.06 12.84 -18.08
CA GLU A 178 -23.21 13.99 -17.76
C GLU A 178 -22.87 14.04 -16.28
N GLN A 179 -23.87 13.92 -15.39
CA GLN A 179 -23.68 13.93 -13.95
C GLN A 179 -22.79 12.78 -13.48
N ILE A 180 -23.00 11.56 -14.00
CA ILE A 180 -22.20 10.39 -13.66
C ILE A 180 -20.75 10.55 -14.12
N ARG A 181 -20.55 11.06 -15.34
CA ARG A 181 -19.21 11.29 -15.90
C ARG A 181 -18.48 12.41 -15.16
N PHE A 182 -19.21 13.48 -14.80
CA PHE A 182 -18.64 14.55 -13.98
C PHE A 182 -18.30 14.05 -12.56
N ARG A 183 -19.16 13.22 -11.94
CA ARG A 183 -18.83 12.53 -10.68
C ARG A 183 -17.53 11.74 -10.81
N ASN A 184 -17.31 11.00 -11.91
CA ASN A 184 -16.09 10.21 -12.12
C ASN A 184 -14.84 11.12 -12.17
N LEU A 185 -14.93 12.30 -12.80
CA LEU A 185 -13.86 13.29 -12.79
C LEU A 185 -13.57 13.77 -11.36
N ILE A 186 -14.60 14.09 -10.57
CA ILE A 186 -14.42 14.49 -9.17
C ILE A 186 -13.81 13.37 -8.36
N MET A 187 -14.28 12.14 -8.52
CA MET A 187 -13.72 10.97 -7.85
C MET A 187 -12.24 10.79 -8.16
N PHE A 188 -11.84 10.98 -9.42
CA PHE A 188 -10.45 10.91 -9.82
C PHE A 188 -9.61 12.01 -9.16
N VAL A 189 -10.00 13.28 -9.36
CA VAL A 189 -9.25 14.44 -8.85
C VAL A 189 -9.20 14.47 -7.33
N LEU A 190 -10.30 14.16 -6.65
CA LEU A 190 -10.34 14.14 -5.19
C LEU A 190 -9.54 12.97 -4.63
N GLY A 191 -9.63 11.79 -5.26
CA GLY A 191 -8.95 10.59 -4.80
C GLY A 191 -7.42 10.64 -4.90
N ILE A 192 -6.88 11.40 -5.86
CA ILE A 192 -5.42 11.64 -5.93
C ILE A 192 -4.95 12.77 -4.99
N ASN A 193 -5.85 13.50 -4.35
CA ASN A 193 -5.57 14.58 -3.42
C ASN A 193 -5.93 14.28 -1.96
N LEU A 194 -6.55 13.13 -1.68
CA LEU A 194 -6.87 12.65 -0.32
C LEU A 194 -6.17 11.33 -0.01
N PRO A 195 -5.66 11.16 1.22
CA PRO A 195 -4.89 9.98 1.64
C PRO A 195 -5.75 8.76 2.02
N LEU A 196 -6.99 8.69 1.56
CA LEU A 196 -7.98 7.73 2.03
C LEU A 196 -7.80 6.35 1.41
N LYS A 197 -8.19 5.30 2.15
CA LYS A 197 -8.39 3.98 1.55
C LYS A 197 -9.55 4.02 0.56
N PRO A 198 -9.54 3.21 -0.50
CA PRO A 198 -10.62 3.24 -1.48
C PRO A 198 -12.01 3.05 -0.89
N SER A 199 -12.18 2.21 0.13
CA SER A 199 -13.47 2.01 0.82
C SER A 199 -13.92 3.26 1.59
N GLU A 200 -13.01 3.93 2.29
CA GLU A 200 -13.26 5.17 3.03
C GLU A 200 -13.62 6.28 2.04
N PHE A 201 -12.85 6.39 0.96
CA PHE A 201 -13.06 7.37 -0.10
C PHE A 201 -14.44 7.24 -0.76
N LEU A 202 -14.86 6.03 -1.10
CA LEU A 202 -16.15 5.79 -1.74
C LEU A 202 -17.35 6.03 -0.82
N SER A 203 -17.16 5.97 0.49
CA SER A 203 -18.18 6.23 1.51
C SER A 203 -18.25 7.68 1.97
N LEU A 204 -17.42 8.58 1.41
CA LEU A 204 -17.44 10.00 1.76
C LEU A 204 -18.84 10.59 1.65
N LYS A 205 -19.24 11.35 2.67
CA LYS A 205 -20.48 12.09 2.69
C LYS A 205 -20.27 13.52 2.17
N TYR A 206 -21.35 14.11 1.67
CA TYR A 206 -21.33 15.49 1.22
C TYR A 206 -20.89 16.45 2.35
N GLY A 207 -21.41 16.29 3.56
CA GLY A 207 -21.08 17.12 4.72
C GLY A 207 -19.66 17.00 5.23
N GLU A 208 -18.88 15.99 4.78
CA GLU A 208 -17.44 15.89 5.09
C GLU A 208 -16.60 16.80 4.19
N LEU A 209 -17.11 17.15 3.00
CA LEU A 209 -16.42 17.98 2.01
C LEU A 209 -16.93 19.43 1.95
N PHE A 210 -18.13 19.69 2.41
CA PHE A 210 -18.75 21.01 2.40
C PHE A 210 -19.18 21.46 3.80
N ASP A 211 -19.12 22.77 4.05
CA ASP A 211 -19.64 23.39 5.26
C ASP A 211 -21.14 23.75 5.12
N ASN A 212 -21.74 24.26 6.19
CA ASN A 212 -23.15 24.68 6.24
C ASN A 212 -23.47 25.89 5.36
N LYS A 213 -22.46 26.53 4.75
CA LYS A 213 -22.59 27.61 3.75
C LYS A 213 -22.31 27.10 2.34
N ASP A 214 -22.30 25.79 2.16
CA ASP A 214 -22.02 25.14 0.87
C ASP A 214 -20.62 25.45 0.28
N LYS A 215 -19.66 25.76 1.14
CA LYS A 215 -18.27 25.99 0.71
C LYS A 215 -17.44 24.74 0.95
N PRO A 216 -16.60 24.32 -0.01
CA PRO A 216 -15.67 23.21 0.21
C PRO A 216 -14.73 23.50 1.38
N LYS A 217 -14.73 22.61 2.37
CA LYS A 217 -13.90 22.67 3.58
C LYS A 217 -12.72 21.68 3.51
N ALA A 218 -11.80 21.79 4.45
CA ALA A 218 -10.77 20.78 4.67
C ALA A 218 -11.42 19.45 5.08
N TYR A 219 -10.82 18.33 4.69
CA TYR A 219 -11.24 17.02 5.14
C TYR A 219 -10.62 16.71 6.51
N GLU A 220 -11.43 16.26 7.45
CA GLU A 220 -10.99 15.88 8.79
C GLU A 220 -10.72 14.36 8.82
N LEU A 221 -9.46 13.99 9.03
CA LEU A 221 -9.03 12.60 9.14
C LEU A 221 -8.72 12.26 10.59
N THR A 222 -9.37 11.23 11.12
CA THR A 222 -9.07 10.70 12.43
C THR A 222 -7.90 9.72 12.35
N LEU A 223 -6.81 10.04 13.05
CA LEU A 223 -5.67 9.15 13.23
C LEU A 223 -5.83 8.37 14.53
N GLY A 224 -6.03 7.07 14.45
CA GLY A 224 -6.00 6.20 15.62
C GLY A 224 -4.58 6.06 16.15
N ARG A 225 -4.18 6.83 17.17
CA ARG A 225 -2.88 6.76 17.85
C ARG A 225 -3.09 6.27 19.30
N TYR A 226 -2.32 5.28 19.71
CA TYR A 226 -2.09 4.85 21.11
C TYR A 226 -3.03 5.47 22.17
N GLN A 227 -4.32 5.09 22.17
CA GLN A 227 -5.34 5.51 23.15
C GLN A 227 -6.00 6.89 22.99
N GLN A 228 -5.64 7.68 22.00
CA GLN A 228 -6.35 8.93 21.68
C GLN A 228 -6.49 9.09 20.17
N ASP A 229 -7.73 9.36 19.74
CA ASP A 229 -8.03 9.71 18.35
C ASP A 229 -7.58 11.17 18.11
N GLU A 230 -6.58 11.36 17.29
CA GLU A 230 -6.13 12.69 16.85
C GLU A 230 -6.81 13.03 15.53
N ILE A 231 -7.50 14.16 15.47
CA ILE A 231 -8.10 14.65 14.23
C ILE A 231 -7.12 15.60 13.56
N ILE A 232 -6.74 15.27 12.33
CA ILE A 232 -5.95 16.14 11.48
C ILE A 232 -6.80 16.72 10.35
N SER A 233 -6.59 17.98 10.05
CA SER A 233 -7.26 18.71 8.98
C SER A 233 -6.44 18.67 7.71
N ILE A 234 -6.96 18.01 6.66
CA ILE A 234 -6.32 17.91 5.34
C ILE A 234 -6.90 18.99 4.43
N PRO A 235 -6.12 20.02 4.07
CA PRO A 235 -6.63 21.12 3.25
C PRO A 235 -6.90 20.64 1.81
N LEU A 236 -8.08 20.90 1.31
CA LEU A 236 -8.35 20.72 -0.12
C LEU A 236 -7.65 21.81 -0.94
N LYS A 237 -6.98 21.41 -2.01
CA LYS A 237 -6.31 22.32 -2.92
C LYS A 237 -7.31 23.22 -3.67
N SER A 238 -6.87 24.40 -4.12
CA SER A 238 -7.74 25.38 -4.77
C SER A 238 -8.46 24.82 -6.00
N ASN A 239 -7.76 24.06 -6.85
CA ASN A 239 -8.36 23.39 -8.02
C ASN A 239 -9.46 22.38 -7.62
N VAL A 240 -9.26 21.63 -6.55
CA VAL A 240 -10.26 20.67 -6.02
C VAL A 240 -11.49 21.43 -5.52
N LYS A 241 -11.30 22.50 -4.75
CA LYS A 241 -12.40 23.34 -4.24
C LYS A 241 -13.24 23.96 -5.37
N VAL A 242 -12.58 24.45 -6.42
CA VAL A 242 -13.25 25.03 -7.58
C VAL A 242 -14.08 23.96 -8.31
N LEU A 243 -13.50 22.77 -8.53
CA LEU A 243 -14.20 21.65 -9.18
C LEU A 243 -15.41 21.17 -8.36
N LEU A 244 -15.27 20.99 -7.06
CA LEU A 244 -16.38 20.63 -6.16
C LEU A 244 -17.49 21.69 -6.17
N SER A 245 -17.13 22.96 -6.11
CA SER A 245 -18.10 24.06 -6.16
C SER A 245 -18.87 24.10 -7.50
N ALA A 246 -18.17 23.84 -8.60
CA ALA A 246 -18.80 23.78 -9.93
C ALA A 246 -19.80 22.61 -10.04
N TYR A 247 -19.42 21.41 -9.56
CA TYR A 247 -20.32 20.26 -9.52
C TYR A 247 -21.55 20.52 -8.67
N ARG A 248 -21.35 21.01 -7.45
CA ARG A 248 -22.44 21.37 -6.53
C ARG A 248 -23.43 22.32 -7.20
N LYS A 249 -22.92 23.44 -7.77
CA LYS A 249 -23.75 24.47 -8.42
C LYS A 249 -24.52 23.89 -9.60
N LYS A 250 -23.86 23.08 -10.42
CA LYS A 250 -24.45 22.47 -11.63
C LYS A 250 -25.65 21.57 -11.31
N TYR A 251 -25.53 20.75 -10.24
CA TYR A 251 -26.53 19.74 -9.89
C TYR A 251 -27.40 20.09 -8.68
N GLY A 252 -27.35 21.35 -8.22
CA GLY A 252 -28.23 21.85 -7.16
C GLY A 252 -28.06 21.20 -5.79
N LEU A 253 -26.87 20.65 -5.50
CA LEU A 253 -26.61 20.03 -4.21
C LEU A 253 -26.45 21.08 -3.11
N SER A 254 -26.98 20.80 -1.91
CA SER A 254 -26.86 21.68 -0.74
C SER A 254 -26.52 20.91 0.53
N TYR A 255 -25.80 21.55 1.45
CA TYR A 255 -25.50 20.95 2.75
C TYR A 255 -26.78 20.63 3.53
N LYS A 256 -27.77 21.53 3.47
CA LYS A 256 -29.05 21.37 4.19
C LYS A 256 -29.76 20.08 3.81
N ASP A 257 -29.75 19.71 2.53
CA ASP A 257 -30.53 18.59 2.02
C ASP A 257 -29.69 17.30 1.88
N ASN A 258 -28.37 17.45 1.69
CA ASN A 258 -27.50 16.34 1.30
C ASN A 258 -26.35 16.05 2.27
N SER A 259 -26.23 16.69 3.45
CA SER A 259 -25.06 16.54 4.31
C SER A 259 -24.72 15.10 4.68
N GLU A 260 -25.74 14.26 4.88
CA GLU A 260 -25.58 12.85 5.25
C GLU A 260 -25.54 11.90 4.05
N ASP A 261 -25.81 12.42 2.86
CA ASP A 261 -25.81 11.60 1.65
C ASP A 261 -24.36 11.26 1.23
N ALA A 262 -24.20 10.05 0.69
CA ALA A 262 -22.94 9.67 0.10
C ALA A 262 -22.62 10.55 -1.14
N MET A 263 -21.40 11.08 -1.19
CA MET A 263 -20.97 11.96 -2.28
C MET A 263 -20.96 11.27 -3.66
N PHE A 264 -20.73 9.95 -3.68
CA PHE A 264 -20.52 9.18 -4.90
C PHE A 264 -21.57 8.09 -5.08
N LEU A 265 -22.69 8.46 -5.71
CA LEU A 265 -23.79 7.53 -5.98
C LEU A 265 -23.72 6.98 -7.42
N SER A 266 -24.07 5.70 -7.58
CA SER A 266 -24.24 5.02 -8.86
C SER A 266 -25.57 5.46 -9.53
N ARG A 267 -25.83 4.96 -10.76
CA ARG A 267 -27.14 5.16 -11.43
C ARG A 267 -28.33 4.62 -10.63
N LYS A 268 -28.10 3.69 -9.72
CA LYS A 268 -29.12 3.10 -8.85
C LYS A 268 -29.22 3.79 -7.49
N HIS A 269 -28.67 5.00 -7.36
CA HIS A 269 -28.58 5.74 -6.09
C HIS A 269 -27.97 4.93 -4.93
N GLN A 270 -27.02 4.05 -5.25
CA GLN A 270 -26.24 3.31 -4.27
C GLN A 270 -24.78 3.79 -4.33
N ILE A 271 -24.04 3.65 -3.24
CA ILE A 271 -22.61 3.95 -3.18
C ILE A 271 -21.87 3.17 -4.29
N VAL A 272 -20.98 3.85 -4.99
CA VAL A 272 -20.14 3.21 -6.02
C VAL A 272 -19.27 2.13 -5.37
N THR A 273 -19.33 0.90 -5.90
CA THR A 273 -18.52 -0.21 -5.36
C THR A 273 -17.05 -0.12 -5.78
N LEU A 274 -16.15 -0.74 -4.98
CA LEU A 274 -14.73 -0.84 -5.31
C LEU A 274 -14.48 -1.44 -6.71
N ALA A 275 -15.22 -2.49 -7.05
CA ALA A 275 -15.10 -3.14 -8.35
C ALA A 275 -15.56 -2.24 -9.52
N ALA A 276 -16.65 -1.48 -9.32
CA ALA A 276 -17.13 -0.54 -10.31
C ALA A 276 -16.13 0.61 -10.50
N TRP A 277 -15.59 1.15 -9.41
CA TRP A 277 -14.58 2.19 -9.46
C TRP A 277 -13.28 1.72 -10.11
N GLY A 278 -12.78 0.56 -9.72
CA GLY A 278 -11.61 -0.05 -10.35
C GLY A 278 -11.77 -0.23 -11.86
N ARG A 279 -12.97 -0.66 -12.30
CA ARG A 279 -13.28 -0.79 -13.74
C ARG A 279 -13.27 0.55 -14.45
N ILE A 280 -13.84 1.60 -13.85
CA ILE A 280 -13.82 2.96 -14.43
C ILE A 280 -12.38 3.42 -14.64
N LEU A 281 -11.51 3.25 -13.64
CA LEU A 281 -10.11 3.63 -13.74
C LEU A 281 -9.37 2.82 -14.82
N SER A 282 -9.59 1.51 -14.88
CA SER A 282 -8.98 0.64 -15.89
C SER A 282 -9.37 1.07 -17.31
N VAL A 283 -10.67 1.26 -17.55
CA VAL A 283 -11.19 1.70 -18.86
C VAL A 283 -10.63 3.07 -19.24
N SER A 284 -10.59 4.02 -18.29
CA SER A 284 -10.01 5.34 -18.57
C SER A 284 -8.53 5.26 -18.89
N SER A 285 -7.78 4.40 -18.22
CA SER A 285 -6.35 4.19 -18.46
C SER A 285 -6.08 3.53 -19.82
N GLU A 286 -6.87 2.52 -20.18
CA GLU A 286 -6.79 1.83 -21.46
C GLU A 286 -7.10 2.79 -22.62
N ALA A 287 -8.09 3.66 -22.46
CA ALA A 287 -8.49 4.65 -23.47
C ALA A 287 -7.37 5.66 -23.81
N VAL A 288 -6.47 5.93 -22.87
CA VAL A 288 -5.31 6.81 -23.05
C VAL A 288 -3.99 6.05 -23.15
N ASN A 289 -4.03 4.75 -23.44
CA ASN A 289 -2.87 3.87 -23.65
C ASN A 289 -1.91 3.76 -22.46
N ILE A 290 -2.40 3.89 -21.23
CA ILE A 290 -1.60 3.64 -20.02
C ILE A 290 -1.50 2.13 -19.80
N LYS A 291 -0.29 1.56 -19.98
CA LYS A 291 0.01 0.13 -19.84
C LYS A 291 0.45 -0.22 -18.42
N LYS A 292 -0.38 0.09 -17.44
CA LYS A 292 -0.14 -0.21 -16.03
C LYS A 292 -1.26 -1.06 -15.45
N ASN A 293 -0.97 -1.79 -14.38
CA ASN A 293 -2.02 -2.47 -13.61
C ASN A 293 -2.75 -1.45 -12.74
N ILE A 294 -3.89 -0.98 -13.20
CA ILE A 294 -4.68 0.07 -12.57
C ILE A 294 -5.89 -0.51 -11.85
N GLY A 295 -6.16 -0.02 -10.65
CA GLY A 295 -7.29 -0.41 -9.83
C GLY A 295 -7.67 0.67 -8.80
N ALA A 296 -8.58 0.36 -7.90
CA ALA A 296 -9.08 1.33 -6.92
C ALA A 296 -7.97 1.91 -6.01
N GLU A 297 -6.94 1.14 -5.69
CA GLU A 297 -5.78 1.57 -4.90
C GLU A 297 -4.83 2.52 -5.64
N SER A 298 -4.94 2.63 -6.97
CA SER A 298 -4.06 3.49 -7.80
C SER A 298 -4.09 4.95 -7.35
N LEU A 299 -5.25 5.48 -6.95
CA LEU A 299 -5.36 6.87 -6.52
C LEU A 299 -4.59 7.14 -5.22
N ARG A 300 -4.74 6.26 -4.24
CA ARG A 300 -4.01 6.37 -2.97
C ARG A 300 -2.50 6.24 -3.18
N LYS A 301 -2.08 5.34 -4.07
CA LYS A 301 -0.68 5.22 -4.47
C LYS A 301 -0.18 6.47 -5.20
N THR A 302 -0.99 7.04 -6.07
CA THR A 302 -0.68 8.32 -6.75
C THR A 302 -0.47 9.44 -5.73
N TYR A 303 -1.34 9.56 -4.73
CA TYR A 303 -1.16 10.51 -3.62
C TYR A 303 0.19 10.30 -2.92
N GLY A 304 0.50 9.07 -2.50
CA GLY A 304 1.75 8.76 -1.82
C GLY A 304 2.99 8.98 -2.68
N LEU A 305 2.94 8.57 -3.95
CA LEU A 305 4.03 8.81 -4.90
C LEU A 305 4.25 10.30 -5.16
N ASN A 306 3.18 11.09 -5.21
CA ASN A 306 3.26 12.53 -5.38
C ASN A 306 3.96 13.19 -4.17
N ILE A 307 3.55 12.83 -2.94
CA ILE A 307 4.20 13.28 -1.72
C ILE A 307 5.68 12.87 -1.71
N TYR A 308 5.99 11.62 -2.02
CA TYR A 308 7.35 11.11 -2.04
C TYR A 308 8.22 11.81 -3.07
N LYS A 309 7.80 11.85 -4.34
CA LYS A 309 8.58 12.41 -5.45
C LYS A 309 8.88 13.91 -5.28
N ASN A 310 7.89 14.65 -4.78
CA ASN A 310 7.98 16.11 -4.63
C ASN A 310 8.53 16.55 -3.27
N SER A 311 8.87 15.60 -2.46
CA SER A 311 9.41 15.83 -1.15
C SER A 311 10.92 16.06 -1.20
N ARG A 312 11.41 17.06 -0.44
CA ARG A 312 12.84 17.31 -0.29
C ARG A 312 13.54 16.26 0.59
N ASN A 313 12.83 15.69 1.58
CA ASN A 313 13.38 14.64 2.45
C ASN A 313 12.54 13.35 2.32
N LYS A 314 12.99 12.46 1.47
CA LYS A 314 12.26 11.21 1.15
C LYS A 314 11.94 10.38 2.40
N MET A 315 12.85 10.30 3.37
CA MET A 315 12.61 9.54 4.59
C MET A 315 11.47 10.16 5.43
N LYS A 316 11.49 11.47 5.62
CA LYS A 316 10.37 12.13 6.32
C LYS A 316 9.04 11.97 5.59
N SER A 317 8.96 11.83 4.19
CA SER A 317 7.71 11.53 3.49
C SER A 317 7.19 10.17 3.82
N LEU A 318 8.08 9.22 3.88
CA LEU A 318 7.67 7.88 4.27
C LEU A 318 7.17 7.86 5.71
N LEU A 319 7.85 8.56 6.63
CA LEU A 319 7.37 8.71 8.01
C LEU A 319 5.99 9.38 8.04
N PHE A 320 5.84 10.51 7.35
CA PHE A 320 4.55 11.21 7.25
C PHE A 320 3.44 10.33 6.66
N LEU A 321 3.70 9.64 5.55
CA LEU A 321 2.75 8.71 4.96
C LEU A 321 2.44 7.53 5.89
N GLY A 322 3.45 7.05 6.64
CA GLY A 322 3.29 6.01 7.64
C GLY A 322 2.33 6.42 8.74
N GLU A 323 2.50 7.59 9.29
CA GLU A 323 1.61 8.18 10.29
C GLU A 323 0.19 8.38 9.74
N LEU A 324 0.10 9.02 8.56
CA LEU A 324 -1.16 9.32 7.88
C LEU A 324 -1.98 8.07 7.57
N TRP A 325 -1.33 6.96 7.30
CA TRP A 325 -1.97 5.68 6.93
C TRP A 325 -2.04 4.66 8.06
N GLY A 326 -1.89 5.10 9.31
CA GLY A 326 -2.07 4.27 10.50
C GLY A 326 -0.79 3.54 10.93
N GLN A 327 0.32 4.28 11.04
CA GLN A 327 1.61 3.79 11.53
C GLN A 327 2.20 2.63 10.69
N VAL A 328 2.09 2.74 9.39
CA VAL A 328 2.68 1.77 8.46
C VAL A 328 4.20 1.99 8.42
N ARG A 329 4.97 0.92 8.64
CA ARG A 329 6.45 0.97 8.58
C ARG A 329 6.93 1.37 7.18
N GLU A 330 8.04 2.13 7.11
CA GLU A 330 8.63 2.67 5.88
C GLU A 330 8.90 1.59 4.83
N ALA A 331 9.42 0.43 5.23
CA ALA A 331 9.68 -0.69 4.34
C ALA A 331 8.40 -1.24 3.65
N LYS A 332 7.24 -1.18 4.34
CA LYS A 332 5.96 -1.53 3.73
C LYS A 332 5.50 -0.46 2.75
N LEU A 333 5.77 0.82 3.06
CA LEU A 333 5.42 1.94 2.18
C LEU A 333 6.24 1.94 0.90
N ILE A 334 7.55 1.73 1.00
CA ILE A 334 8.45 1.58 -0.16
C ILE A 334 7.89 0.52 -1.10
N ARG A 335 7.56 -0.66 -0.57
CA ARG A 335 6.97 -1.75 -1.36
C ARG A 335 5.57 -1.40 -1.88
N TYR A 336 4.72 -0.82 -1.04
CA TYR A 336 3.36 -0.42 -1.44
C TYR A 336 3.38 0.62 -2.55
N LEU A 337 4.30 1.57 -2.52
CA LEU A 337 4.46 2.61 -3.54
C LEU A 337 5.23 2.13 -4.78
N GLY A 338 5.84 0.93 -4.73
CA GLY A 338 6.67 0.42 -5.83
C GLY A 338 7.96 1.17 -6.02
N LEU A 339 8.49 1.72 -4.93
CA LEU A 339 9.78 2.37 -4.93
C LEU A 339 10.85 1.28 -4.87
N THR A 340 11.62 1.13 -5.94
CA THR A 340 12.82 0.29 -5.97
C THR A 340 14.02 1.06 -5.43
N ASP A 341 15.07 0.32 -5.01
CA ASP A 341 16.24 0.87 -4.30
C ASP A 341 17.13 1.83 -5.12
N ASP A 342 16.73 2.21 -6.32
CA ASP A 342 17.51 3.10 -7.16
C ASP A 342 17.46 4.53 -6.61
N ASN A 343 18.49 4.88 -5.82
CA ASN A 343 18.83 6.23 -5.37
C ASN A 343 17.76 6.99 -4.61
N ILE A 344 17.59 6.64 -3.33
CA ILE A 344 16.90 7.49 -2.36
C ILE A 344 17.75 8.73 -2.11
N ASP A 345 17.50 9.78 -2.86
CA ASP A 345 18.08 11.09 -2.57
C ASP A 345 17.30 11.74 -1.42
N PHE A 346 17.99 12.06 -0.34
CA PHE A 346 17.44 12.36 0.98
C PHE A 346 17.20 13.84 1.25
N ASP A 347 16.71 14.64 0.29
CA ASP A 347 16.41 16.03 0.62
C ASP A 347 15.11 16.59 0.02
N TYR A 348 14.23 17.05 0.88
CA TYR A 348 13.18 18.05 0.80
C TYR A 348 11.72 17.69 1.16
N TYR A 349 11.14 18.41 2.14
CA TYR A 349 9.80 18.18 2.68
C TYR A 349 8.83 19.35 2.77
N LEU A 350 7.56 19.06 2.54
CA LEU A 350 6.34 19.70 3.07
C LEU A 350 6.24 21.26 2.97
N GLY A 351 6.43 21.82 1.82
CA GLY A 351 6.00 23.20 1.61
C GLY A 351 5.03 23.32 0.43
N GLU A 352 5.31 22.60 -0.61
CA GLU A 352 4.56 22.72 -1.86
C GLU A 352 3.98 21.37 -2.28
N ALA A 353 2.88 21.01 -1.65
CA ALA A 353 2.10 19.90 -2.14
C ALA A 353 1.66 20.23 -3.55
N PHE A 354 2.20 19.52 -4.54
CA PHE A 354 1.78 19.63 -5.92
C PHE A 354 0.28 19.46 -6.01
N SER A 355 -0.37 20.43 -6.63
CA SER A 355 -1.73 20.29 -7.07
C SER A 355 -1.72 19.37 -8.26
N LEU A 356 -1.95 18.06 -8.05
CA LEU A 356 -2.23 17.15 -9.13
C LEU A 356 -3.64 17.41 -9.65
N GLY A 357 -3.81 17.28 -10.95
CA GLY A 357 -5.11 17.34 -11.56
C GLY A 357 -5.67 18.76 -11.68
N ASN A 358 -4.93 19.66 -12.31
CA ASN A 358 -5.47 20.93 -12.74
C ASN A 358 -6.52 20.71 -13.84
N VAL A 359 -7.78 20.94 -13.48
CA VAL A 359 -8.88 20.86 -14.42
C VAL A 359 -9.15 22.26 -14.99
N ASP A 360 -8.97 22.42 -16.29
CA ASP A 360 -9.41 23.64 -16.97
C ASP A 360 -10.93 23.60 -17.18
N LEU A 361 -11.65 24.24 -16.25
CA LEU A 361 -13.12 24.27 -16.28
C LEU A 361 -13.67 24.87 -17.59
N LYS A 362 -12.91 25.70 -18.32
CA LYS A 362 -13.32 26.23 -19.62
C LYS A 362 -13.45 25.16 -20.69
N LYS A 363 -12.80 23.99 -20.53
CA LYS A 363 -12.91 22.83 -21.43
C LYS A 363 -14.17 22.01 -21.20
N ILE A 364 -14.82 22.16 -20.06
CA ILE A 364 -16.05 21.43 -19.72
C ILE A 364 -17.24 22.22 -20.24
N LYS A 365 -17.85 21.76 -21.35
CA LYS A 365 -18.94 22.48 -22.05
C LYS A 365 -20.16 22.70 -21.17
N CYS A 366 -20.53 21.76 -20.31
CA CYS A 366 -21.70 21.87 -19.45
C CYS A 366 -21.58 22.90 -18.31
N LEU A 367 -20.40 23.50 -18.11
CA LEU A 367 -20.19 24.60 -17.15
C LEU A 367 -20.22 25.99 -17.78
N LYS A 368 -20.35 26.08 -19.11
CA LYS A 368 -20.59 27.32 -19.87
C LYS A 368 -22.10 27.61 -19.90
#